data_5c7358e7d802770722b5777e7f75ed86
#
_entry.id   5c7358e7d802770722b5777e7f75ed86
#
_cell.length_a   1.000
_cell.length_b   1.000
_cell.length_c   1.000
_cell.angle_alpha   90.00
_cell.angle_beta   90.00
_cell.angle_gamma   90.00
#
_symmetry.space_group_name_H-M   'P 1'
#
loop_
_entity.id
_entity.type
_entity.pdbx_description
1 polymer ?
#
loop_
_entity_poly.entity_id
_entity_poly.type
_entity_poly.pdbx_seq_one_letter_code
_entity_poly.pdbx_strand_id
1 'polypeptide(L)'
;SWRAIMEYFSPAVQLGLTATPKRTINADTYNYFGEPVYVYSLKEGINDGFLTPFKVKQIDTTIDEYLFTSDDTVLEGEIEEGKRYTEAEMNRIIEIKEREEYRVKIFMSLINQSEKTLVFCATQLHALAIRDLINQYAESKNPNYCHRVTAHDGKLGEQHLRDFQDNEKSIPTILTTSQKLSTGVDAPEVRNIVLLRPVNSMIEFKQIIGRGTRLFDGKDYFTIYDFVKAHHHFSDPEWDGEPEEPETPTPRPQPQPCDVCGHRPCICVREPDPACEVCGYV
;
A
#
# COMPACT_ATOMS: atom_id res chain seq x y z
N SER A 1 21.31 -4.26 8.70
CA SER A 1 19.93 -3.82 8.87
C SER A 1 19.91 -2.37 9.35
N TRP A 2 18.87 -1.62 9.09
CA TRP A 2 18.70 -0.23 9.57
C TRP A 2 18.80 -0.14 11.09
N ARG A 3 18.35 -1.16 11.80
CA ARG A 3 18.42 -1.25 13.26
C ARG A 3 19.87 -1.16 13.77
N ALA A 4 20.80 -1.85 13.15
CA ALA A 4 22.21 -1.80 13.53
C ALA A 4 22.81 -0.39 13.40
N ILE A 5 22.39 0.38 12.40
CA ILE A 5 22.79 1.78 12.25
C ILE A 5 22.24 2.64 13.40
N MET A 6 20.96 2.48 13.73
CA MET A 6 20.34 3.22 14.84
C MET A 6 20.96 2.85 16.18
N GLU A 7 21.27 1.57 16.41
CA GLU A 7 21.94 1.10 17.62
C GLU A 7 23.38 1.63 17.72
N TYR A 8 24.10 1.74 16.61
CA TYR A 8 25.44 2.35 16.58
C TYR A 8 25.42 3.81 17.01
N PHE A 9 24.37 4.57 16.64
CA PHE A 9 24.16 5.94 17.04
C PHE A 9 23.31 6.10 18.30
N SER A 10 23.20 5.06 19.14
CA SER A 10 22.38 5.08 20.37
C SER A 10 22.66 6.24 21.35
N PRO A 11 23.87 6.84 21.42
CA PRO A 11 24.09 8.05 22.24
C PRO A 11 23.43 9.32 21.68
N ALA A 12 23.03 9.33 20.41
CA ALA A 12 22.36 10.47 19.79
C ALA A 12 20.85 10.44 20.10
N VAL A 13 20.27 11.63 20.20
CA VAL A 13 18.81 11.78 20.25
C VAL A 13 18.23 11.34 18.90
N GLN A 14 17.30 10.41 18.94
CA GLN A 14 16.66 9.84 17.76
C GLN A 14 15.18 10.20 17.77
N LEU A 15 14.69 10.76 16.65
CA LEU A 15 13.29 11.12 16.46
C LEU A 15 12.73 10.28 15.29
N GLY A 16 11.69 9.51 15.57
CA GLY A 16 10.93 8.75 14.56
C GLY A 16 9.62 9.48 14.21
N LEU A 17 9.39 9.70 12.92
CA LEU A 17 8.13 10.23 12.40
C LEU A 17 7.53 9.21 11.42
N THR A 18 6.30 8.78 11.67
CA THR A 18 5.59 7.85 10.78
C THR A 18 4.08 8.06 10.88
N ALA A 19 3.39 7.92 9.75
CA ALA A 19 1.94 7.87 9.71
C ALA A 19 1.40 6.45 9.99
N THR A 20 2.27 5.43 9.98
CA THR A 20 1.89 4.02 10.08
C THR A 20 2.93 3.27 10.91
N PRO A 21 2.92 3.44 12.26
CA PRO A 21 3.82 2.71 13.13
C PRO A 21 3.56 1.20 13.01
N LYS A 22 4.63 0.39 13.08
CA LYS A 22 4.55 -1.07 12.95
C LYS A 22 4.77 -1.75 14.28
N ARG A 23 4.00 -2.82 14.55
CA ARG A 23 4.14 -3.72 15.69
C ARG A 23 4.39 -5.17 15.26
N THR A 24 5.23 -5.38 14.25
CA THR A 24 5.60 -6.73 13.79
C THR A 24 6.90 -7.18 14.44
N ILE A 25 7.08 -8.51 14.58
CA ILE A 25 8.24 -9.14 15.22
C ILE A 25 9.59 -8.59 14.69
N ASN A 26 9.66 -8.25 13.41
CA ASN A 26 10.89 -7.79 12.75
C ASN A 26 10.98 -6.26 12.55
N ALA A 27 9.93 -5.51 12.88
CA ALA A 27 9.86 -4.08 12.63
C ALA A 27 8.91 -3.41 13.64
N ASP A 28 9.23 -3.54 14.92
CA ASP A 28 8.45 -2.96 16.00
C ASP A 28 8.95 -1.56 16.31
N THR A 29 8.17 -0.56 15.89
CA THR A 29 8.47 0.86 16.12
C THR A 29 8.39 1.20 17.61
N TYR A 30 7.42 0.65 18.31
CA TYR A 30 7.19 0.92 19.73
C TYR A 30 8.25 0.29 20.62
N ASN A 31 8.73 -0.90 20.25
CA ASN A 31 9.80 -1.56 20.99
C ASN A 31 11.14 -0.81 20.88
N TYR A 32 11.33 -0.03 19.82
CA TYR A 32 12.55 0.76 19.63
C TYR A 32 12.44 2.18 20.19
N PHE A 33 11.38 2.89 19.88
CA PHE A 33 11.21 4.33 20.23
C PHE A 33 10.41 4.53 21.53
N GLY A 34 9.72 3.51 22.03
CA GLY A 34 8.74 3.63 23.12
C GLY A 34 7.38 4.13 22.62
N GLU A 35 6.53 4.56 23.57
CA GLU A 35 5.23 5.13 23.24
C GLU A 35 5.39 6.46 22.48
N PRO A 36 4.46 6.78 21.57
CA PRO A 36 4.51 8.03 20.83
C PRO A 36 4.45 9.23 21.78
N VAL A 37 5.31 10.21 21.54
CA VAL A 37 5.25 11.50 22.25
C VAL A 37 4.05 12.33 21.80
N TYR A 38 3.62 12.15 20.55
CA TYR A 38 2.50 12.85 19.95
C TYR A 38 1.85 11.97 18.90
N VAL A 39 0.53 11.91 18.90
CA VAL A 39 -0.30 11.23 17.90
C VAL A 39 -1.25 12.27 17.31
N TYR A 40 -1.34 12.31 15.99
CA TYR A 40 -2.29 13.14 15.26
C TYR A 40 -2.91 12.27 14.17
N SER A 41 -4.15 11.88 14.39
CA SER A 41 -4.85 10.92 13.53
C SER A 41 -5.27 11.55 12.20
N LEU A 42 -5.53 10.70 11.20
CA LEU A 42 -6.05 11.13 9.91
C LEU A 42 -7.41 11.85 10.09
N LYS A 43 -8.24 11.37 11.00
CA LYS A 43 -9.56 11.95 11.30
C LYS A 43 -9.44 13.35 11.92
N GLU A 44 -8.53 13.51 12.88
CA GLU A 44 -8.23 14.83 13.45
C GLU A 44 -7.75 15.80 12.38
N GLY A 45 -6.81 15.35 11.53
CA GLY A 45 -6.30 16.18 10.43
C GLY A 45 -7.37 16.62 9.43
N ILE A 46 -8.36 15.77 9.16
CA ILE A 46 -9.53 16.13 8.33
C ILE A 46 -10.44 17.10 9.07
N ASN A 47 -10.76 16.84 10.33
CA ASN A 47 -11.63 17.68 11.14
C ASN A 47 -11.05 19.09 11.35
N ASP A 48 -9.76 19.18 11.53
CA ASP A 48 -9.03 20.44 11.72
C ASP A 48 -8.78 21.19 10.40
N GLY A 49 -9.15 20.58 9.25
CA GLY A 49 -9.00 21.19 7.93
C GLY A 49 -7.57 21.16 7.35
N PHE A 50 -6.67 20.38 7.92
CA PHE A 50 -5.31 20.17 7.39
C PHE A 50 -5.21 19.07 6.33
N LEU A 51 -6.27 18.25 6.21
CA LEU A 51 -6.35 17.19 5.23
C LEU A 51 -7.68 17.25 4.48
N THR A 52 -7.65 16.94 3.19
CA THR A 52 -8.85 16.86 2.35
C THR A 52 -9.69 15.66 2.75
N PRO A 53 -11.01 15.83 3.00
CA PRO A 53 -11.92 14.72 3.22
C PRO A 53 -12.11 13.86 1.97
N PHE A 54 -12.71 12.70 2.12
CA PHE A 54 -12.95 11.78 1.01
C PHE A 54 -14.37 11.25 0.98
N LYS A 55 -14.79 10.79 -0.20
CA LYS A 55 -16.03 10.04 -0.43
C LYS A 55 -15.67 8.66 -0.96
N VAL A 56 -16.43 7.64 -0.57
CA VAL A 56 -16.27 6.29 -1.07
C VAL A 56 -17.43 5.95 -1.97
N LYS A 57 -17.14 5.54 -3.20
CA LYS A 57 -18.08 4.89 -4.11
C LYS A 57 -17.74 3.41 -4.18
N GLN A 58 -18.50 2.62 -3.46
CA GLN A 58 -18.46 1.18 -3.60
C GLN A 58 -19.07 0.80 -4.94
N ILE A 59 -18.35 -0.01 -5.71
CA ILE A 59 -18.80 -0.48 -7.02
C ILE A 59 -18.88 -2.00 -6.95
N ASP A 60 -20.09 -2.49 -6.69
CA ASP A 60 -20.37 -3.92 -6.78
C ASP A 60 -20.52 -4.26 -8.27
N THR A 61 -19.54 -4.93 -8.82
CA THR A 61 -19.71 -5.55 -10.11
C THR A 61 -20.50 -6.83 -9.88
N THR A 62 -21.60 -7.04 -10.61
CA THR A 62 -22.53 -8.18 -10.48
C THR A 62 -21.88 -9.54 -10.73
N ILE A 63 -20.57 -9.61 -10.80
CA ILE A 63 -19.79 -10.82 -10.99
C ILE A 63 -19.23 -11.26 -9.63
N ASP A 64 -20.13 -11.60 -8.70
CA ASP A 64 -19.75 -12.28 -7.45
C ASP A 64 -19.21 -13.70 -7.72
N GLU A 65 -19.62 -14.30 -8.84
CA GLU A 65 -19.10 -15.54 -9.38
C GLU A 65 -18.87 -15.38 -10.89
N TYR A 66 -17.63 -15.55 -11.33
CA TYR A 66 -17.29 -15.55 -12.75
C TYR A 66 -17.12 -16.98 -13.26
N LEU A 67 -17.79 -17.29 -14.35
CA LEU A 67 -17.60 -18.53 -15.09
C LEU A 67 -16.66 -18.25 -16.28
N PHE A 68 -15.44 -18.75 -16.20
CA PHE A 68 -14.49 -18.65 -17.30
C PHE A 68 -14.98 -19.41 -18.52
N THR A 69 -14.88 -18.78 -19.68
CA THR A 69 -15.20 -19.37 -20.98
C THR A 69 -13.96 -19.37 -21.87
N SER A 70 -13.95 -20.22 -22.89
CA SER A 70 -12.82 -20.34 -23.82
C SER A 70 -12.52 -19.07 -24.63
N ASP A 71 -13.44 -18.12 -24.63
CA ASP A 71 -13.30 -16.85 -25.33
C ASP A 71 -12.62 -15.75 -24.47
N ASP A 72 -12.44 -16.00 -23.18
CA ASP A 72 -11.83 -15.05 -22.26
C ASP A 72 -10.31 -15.06 -22.36
N THR A 73 -9.70 -13.89 -22.25
CA THR A 73 -8.25 -13.70 -22.29
C THR A 73 -7.70 -13.58 -20.87
N VAL A 74 -6.95 -14.57 -20.42
CA VAL A 74 -6.24 -14.55 -19.14
C VAL A 74 -5.02 -13.67 -19.24
N LEU A 75 -4.92 -12.65 -18.38
CA LEU A 75 -3.76 -11.78 -18.29
C LEU A 75 -2.70 -12.36 -17.35
N GLU A 76 -3.14 -12.97 -16.24
CA GLU A 76 -2.26 -13.60 -15.25
C GLU A 76 -3.03 -14.69 -14.48
N GLY A 77 -2.33 -15.77 -14.10
CA GLY A 77 -2.86 -16.90 -13.34
C GLY A 77 -3.18 -18.13 -14.18
N GLU A 78 -3.43 -19.24 -13.50
CA GLU A 78 -3.88 -20.51 -14.12
C GLU A 78 -5.37 -20.70 -13.89
N ILE A 79 -6.10 -21.02 -14.94
CA ILE A 79 -7.55 -21.18 -14.93
C ILE A 79 -7.94 -22.56 -15.45
N GLU A 80 -8.92 -23.18 -14.79
CA GLU A 80 -9.59 -24.39 -15.23
C GLU A 80 -10.90 -24.02 -15.95
N GLU A 81 -11.05 -24.44 -17.20
CA GLU A 81 -12.25 -24.17 -18.00
C GLU A 81 -13.50 -24.76 -17.33
N GLY A 82 -14.57 -23.97 -17.28
CA GLY A 82 -15.84 -24.37 -16.66
C GLY A 82 -15.89 -24.30 -15.14
N LYS A 83 -14.81 -23.90 -14.48
CA LYS A 83 -14.79 -23.67 -13.03
C LYS A 83 -15.33 -22.28 -12.69
N ARG A 84 -16.15 -22.22 -11.64
CA ARG A 84 -16.57 -20.93 -11.06
C ARG A 84 -15.54 -20.45 -10.06
N TYR A 85 -15.18 -19.20 -10.18
CA TYR A 85 -14.25 -18.51 -9.29
C TYR A 85 -14.98 -17.44 -8.50
N THR A 86 -14.73 -17.39 -7.20
CA THR A 86 -15.26 -16.33 -6.35
C THR A 86 -14.51 -15.00 -6.60
N GLU A 87 -15.13 -13.87 -6.26
CA GLU A 87 -14.49 -12.56 -6.38
C GLU A 87 -13.14 -12.50 -5.65
N ALA A 88 -13.01 -13.13 -4.48
CA ALA A 88 -11.76 -13.17 -3.72
C ALA A 88 -10.66 -13.96 -4.44
N GLU A 89 -11.00 -15.06 -5.12
CA GLU A 89 -10.05 -15.83 -5.93
C GLU A 89 -9.65 -15.06 -7.18
N MET A 90 -10.61 -14.43 -7.86
CA MET A 90 -10.38 -13.60 -9.04
C MET A 90 -9.44 -12.41 -8.74
N ASN A 91 -9.66 -11.72 -7.62
CA ASN A 91 -8.86 -10.57 -7.25
C ASN A 91 -7.46 -10.93 -6.73
N ARG A 92 -7.22 -12.19 -6.42
CA ARG A 92 -5.96 -12.65 -5.81
C ARG A 92 -5.02 -13.36 -6.79
N ILE A 93 -5.57 -14.12 -7.73
CA ILE A 93 -4.80 -15.10 -8.49
C ILE A 93 -5.01 -14.95 -10.00
N ILE A 94 -6.14 -14.38 -10.44
CA ILE A 94 -6.60 -14.44 -11.82
C ILE A 94 -7.01 -13.04 -12.30
N GLU A 95 -6.49 -12.64 -13.42
CA GLU A 95 -6.85 -11.39 -14.08
C GLU A 95 -7.34 -11.69 -15.48
N ILE A 96 -8.60 -11.35 -15.76
CA ILE A 96 -9.27 -11.57 -17.03
C ILE A 96 -9.50 -10.23 -17.71
N LYS A 97 -9.06 -10.11 -18.95
CA LYS A 97 -9.09 -8.86 -19.71
C LYS A 97 -10.49 -8.27 -19.82
N GLU A 98 -11.49 -9.09 -20.11
CA GLU A 98 -12.89 -8.68 -20.32
C GLU A 98 -13.49 -8.09 -19.03
N ARG A 99 -13.16 -8.68 -17.88
CA ARG A 99 -13.55 -8.18 -16.56
C ARG A 99 -12.89 -6.84 -16.26
N GLU A 100 -11.61 -6.71 -16.53
CA GLU A 100 -10.87 -5.48 -16.30
C GLU A 100 -11.32 -4.36 -17.28
N GLU A 101 -11.64 -4.72 -18.51
CA GLU A 101 -12.25 -3.80 -19.47
C GLU A 101 -13.58 -3.24 -18.98
N TYR A 102 -14.43 -4.09 -18.41
CA TYR A 102 -15.71 -3.67 -17.82
C TYR A 102 -15.50 -2.72 -16.64
N ARG A 103 -14.57 -3.02 -15.73
CA ARG A 103 -14.22 -2.15 -14.61
C ARG A 103 -13.69 -0.80 -15.08
N VAL A 104 -12.82 -0.79 -16.08
CA VAL A 104 -12.29 0.45 -16.67
C VAL A 104 -13.41 1.29 -17.26
N LYS A 105 -14.31 0.71 -18.04
CA LYS A 105 -15.48 1.42 -18.59
C LYS A 105 -16.33 2.06 -17.51
N ILE A 106 -16.57 1.35 -16.41
CA ILE A 106 -17.36 1.87 -15.28
C ILE A 106 -16.66 3.09 -14.68
N PHE A 107 -15.43 2.97 -14.18
CA PHE A 107 -14.83 4.10 -13.48
C PHE A 107 -14.52 5.27 -14.42
N MET A 108 -14.15 5.02 -15.67
CA MET A 108 -13.96 6.09 -16.66
C MET A 108 -15.24 6.87 -16.95
N SER A 109 -16.41 6.26 -16.83
CA SER A 109 -17.70 6.96 -16.92
C SER A 109 -18.08 7.74 -15.66
N LEU A 110 -17.47 7.42 -14.53
CA LEU A 110 -17.78 8.00 -13.22
C LEU A 110 -16.86 9.14 -12.81
N ILE A 111 -15.60 9.11 -13.29
CA ILE A 111 -14.61 10.15 -12.98
C ILE A 111 -14.76 11.35 -13.91
N ASN A 112 -14.31 12.52 -13.44
CA ASN A 112 -13.97 13.60 -14.36
C ASN A 112 -12.60 13.29 -14.98
N GLN A 113 -12.58 12.98 -16.27
CA GLN A 113 -11.37 12.53 -16.97
C GLN A 113 -10.27 13.60 -17.11
N SER A 114 -10.52 14.83 -16.65
CA SER A 114 -9.51 15.89 -16.55
C SER A 114 -8.80 15.93 -15.20
N GLU A 115 -9.24 15.12 -14.23
CA GLU A 115 -8.73 15.14 -12.87
C GLU A 115 -7.66 14.07 -12.64
N LYS A 116 -6.60 14.45 -11.91
CA LYS A 116 -5.52 13.52 -11.53
C LYS A 116 -6.07 12.31 -10.79
N THR A 117 -5.78 11.12 -11.30
CA THR A 117 -6.31 9.85 -10.83
C THR A 117 -5.19 8.83 -10.60
N LEU A 118 -5.22 8.13 -9.47
CA LEU A 118 -4.33 7.00 -9.16
C LEU A 118 -5.13 5.69 -9.22
N VAL A 119 -4.63 4.70 -9.95
CA VAL A 119 -5.26 3.38 -10.10
C VAL A 119 -4.34 2.31 -9.54
N PHE A 120 -4.78 1.63 -8.48
CA PHE A 120 -4.02 0.57 -7.80
C PHE A 120 -4.41 -0.80 -8.35
N CYS A 121 -3.45 -1.49 -8.95
CA CYS A 121 -3.59 -2.78 -9.61
C CYS A 121 -2.87 -3.88 -8.83
N ALA A 122 -3.24 -5.16 -9.04
CA ALA A 122 -2.68 -6.29 -8.31
C ALA A 122 -1.19 -6.51 -8.64
N THR A 123 -0.86 -6.49 -9.93
CA THR A 123 0.48 -6.78 -10.42
C THR A 123 0.96 -5.69 -11.39
N GLN A 124 2.21 -5.79 -11.83
CA GLN A 124 2.75 -4.89 -12.83
C GLN A 124 2.18 -5.14 -14.23
N LEU A 125 1.84 -6.40 -14.54
CA LEU A 125 1.18 -6.77 -15.80
C LEU A 125 -0.26 -6.26 -15.82
N HIS A 126 -0.98 -6.43 -14.71
CA HIS A 126 -2.30 -5.85 -14.52
C HIS A 126 -2.26 -4.31 -14.70
N ALA A 127 -1.31 -3.62 -14.07
CA ALA A 127 -1.17 -2.18 -14.23
C ALA A 127 -0.89 -1.77 -15.69
N LEU A 128 -0.18 -2.59 -16.45
CA LEU A 128 0.06 -2.38 -17.88
C LEU A 128 -1.24 -2.53 -18.69
N ALA A 129 -1.98 -3.62 -18.46
CA ALA A 129 -3.24 -3.88 -19.15
C ALA A 129 -4.29 -2.79 -18.85
N ILE A 130 -4.42 -2.37 -17.60
CA ILE A 130 -5.31 -1.28 -17.20
C ILE A 130 -4.91 0.04 -17.85
N ARG A 131 -3.61 0.37 -17.91
CA ARG A 131 -3.14 1.55 -18.64
C ARG A 131 -3.58 1.55 -20.11
N ASP A 132 -3.42 0.42 -20.78
CA ASP A 132 -3.78 0.29 -22.20
C ASP A 132 -5.28 0.42 -22.41
N LEU A 133 -6.09 -0.20 -21.55
CA LEU A 133 -7.54 -0.06 -21.55
C LEU A 133 -7.98 1.39 -21.29
N ILE A 134 -7.38 2.08 -20.32
CA ILE A 134 -7.66 3.49 -20.04
C ILE A 134 -7.38 4.34 -21.27
N ASN A 135 -6.20 4.20 -21.89
CA ASN A 135 -5.85 4.97 -23.10
C ASN A 135 -6.77 4.64 -24.29
N GLN A 136 -7.32 3.42 -24.35
CA GLN A 136 -8.27 3.01 -25.38
C GLN A 136 -9.65 3.68 -25.19
N TYR A 137 -10.13 3.77 -23.95
CA TYR A 137 -11.47 4.27 -23.61
C TYR A 137 -11.51 5.73 -23.18
N ALA A 138 -10.36 6.40 -23.02
CA ALA A 138 -10.30 7.80 -22.67
C ALA A 138 -10.90 8.70 -23.77
N GLU A 139 -11.55 9.76 -23.35
CA GLU A 139 -11.98 10.85 -24.26
C GLU A 139 -10.77 11.55 -24.88
N SER A 140 -9.70 11.68 -24.10
CA SER A 140 -8.42 12.22 -24.55
C SER A 140 -7.78 11.31 -25.60
N LYS A 141 -7.36 11.89 -26.71
CA LYS A 141 -6.58 11.18 -27.76
C LYS A 141 -5.07 11.30 -27.56
N ASN A 142 -4.63 11.87 -26.44
CA ASN A 142 -3.22 11.96 -26.12
C ASN A 142 -2.69 10.59 -25.68
N PRO A 143 -1.69 10.01 -26.35
CA PRO A 143 -1.15 8.70 -25.98
C PRO A 143 -0.45 8.68 -24.60
N ASN A 144 -0.14 9.87 -24.06
CA ASN A 144 0.46 10.05 -22.75
C ASN A 144 -0.57 10.35 -21.65
N TYR A 145 -1.87 10.19 -21.93
CA TYR A 145 -2.93 10.46 -20.98
C TYR A 145 -2.84 9.59 -19.72
N CYS A 146 -2.58 8.31 -19.91
CA CYS A 146 -2.34 7.36 -18.82
C CYS A 146 -0.99 6.68 -18.96
N HIS A 147 -0.21 6.66 -17.88
CA HIS A 147 1.05 5.93 -17.80
C HIS A 147 1.08 4.94 -16.64
N ARG A 148 1.85 3.87 -16.82
CA ARG A 148 2.19 2.93 -15.76
C ARG A 148 3.42 3.43 -14.99
N VAL A 149 3.38 3.32 -13.67
CA VAL A 149 4.52 3.60 -12.79
C VAL A 149 4.68 2.47 -11.77
N THR A 150 5.62 1.58 -12.04
CA THR A 150 5.96 0.43 -11.19
C THR A 150 7.45 0.39 -10.88
N ALA A 151 7.89 -0.54 -10.04
CA ALA A 151 9.29 -0.68 -9.67
C ALA A 151 10.21 -0.98 -10.87
N HIS A 152 9.70 -1.63 -11.91
CA HIS A 152 10.47 -2.01 -13.10
C HIS A 152 10.50 -0.95 -14.21
N ASP A 153 9.75 0.15 -14.09
CA ASP A 153 9.73 1.18 -15.13
C ASP A 153 10.93 2.14 -15.08
N GLY A 154 11.81 1.98 -14.09
CA GLY A 154 13.09 2.66 -13.97
C GLY A 154 12.98 4.19 -14.13
N LYS A 155 13.92 4.79 -14.86
CA LYS A 155 13.97 6.25 -15.07
C LYS A 155 12.75 6.82 -15.80
N LEU A 156 12.15 6.05 -16.70
CA LEU A 156 10.96 6.48 -17.44
C LEU A 156 9.75 6.58 -16.51
N GLY A 157 9.53 5.57 -15.66
CA GLY A 157 8.49 5.62 -14.65
C GLY A 157 8.67 6.76 -13.65
N GLU A 158 9.91 7.06 -13.26
CA GLU A 158 10.21 8.22 -12.42
C GLU A 158 9.93 9.56 -13.12
N GLN A 159 10.17 9.64 -14.43
CA GLN A 159 9.82 10.84 -15.20
C GLN A 159 8.31 11.03 -15.26
N HIS A 160 7.54 9.96 -15.57
CA HIS A 160 6.08 10.02 -15.56
C HIS A 160 5.52 10.41 -14.19
N LEU A 161 6.14 9.94 -13.11
CA LEU A 161 5.75 10.32 -11.76
C LEU A 161 6.01 11.81 -11.50
N ARG A 162 7.19 12.33 -11.88
CA ARG A 162 7.51 13.77 -11.75
C ARG A 162 6.55 14.62 -12.55
N ASP A 163 6.24 14.23 -13.79
CA ASP A 163 5.30 14.96 -14.64
C ASP A 163 3.87 14.93 -14.06
N PHE A 164 3.48 13.83 -13.44
CA PHE A 164 2.19 13.72 -12.75
C PHE A 164 2.11 14.58 -11.49
N GLN A 165 3.21 14.71 -10.74
CA GLN A 165 3.30 15.52 -9.51
C GLN A 165 3.42 17.01 -9.80
N ASP A 166 3.77 17.39 -11.01
CA ASP A 166 3.89 18.77 -11.44
C ASP A 166 2.49 19.36 -11.66
N ASN A 167 2.12 20.34 -10.84
CA ASN A 167 0.82 20.99 -10.88
C ASN A 167 0.62 21.87 -12.14
N GLU A 168 1.69 22.19 -12.86
CA GLU A 168 1.62 22.92 -14.14
C GLU A 168 1.31 21.98 -15.32
N LYS A 169 1.34 20.67 -15.10
CA LYS A 169 1.13 19.65 -16.12
C LYS A 169 -0.18 18.90 -15.92
N SER A 170 -1.02 18.92 -16.94
CA SER A 170 -2.25 18.11 -16.97
C SER A 170 -2.01 16.66 -17.40
N ILE A 171 -0.88 16.36 -18.07
CA ILE A 171 -0.51 15.07 -18.60
C ILE A 171 0.80 14.58 -17.94
N PRO A 172 0.85 13.32 -17.49
CA PRO A 172 -0.23 12.32 -17.46
C PRO A 172 -1.34 12.69 -16.46
N THR A 173 -2.58 12.40 -16.83
CA THR A 173 -3.74 12.62 -15.97
C THR A 173 -3.99 11.43 -15.05
N ILE A 174 -3.72 10.22 -15.56
CA ILE A 174 -3.91 8.98 -14.81
C ILE A 174 -2.58 8.21 -14.69
N LEU A 175 -2.31 7.69 -13.49
CA LEU A 175 -1.23 6.72 -13.28
C LEU A 175 -1.80 5.39 -12.81
N THR A 176 -1.35 4.30 -13.43
CA THR A 176 -1.59 2.93 -12.94
C THR A 176 -0.35 2.41 -12.22
N THR A 177 -0.55 1.73 -11.11
CA THR A 177 0.55 1.19 -10.28
C THR A 177 0.16 -0.12 -9.62
N SER A 178 1.14 -0.90 -9.22
CA SER A 178 0.91 -2.05 -8.32
C SER A 178 1.14 -1.66 -6.85
N GLN A 179 2.39 -1.52 -6.43
CA GLN A 179 2.75 -1.22 -5.04
C GLN A 179 3.54 0.09 -4.88
N LYS A 180 4.24 0.52 -5.95
CA LYS A 180 5.22 1.62 -5.85
C LYS A 180 4.62 2.94 -5.36
N LEU A 181 3.41 3.28 -5.77
CA LEU A 181 2.79 4.57 -5.46
C LEU A 181 1.97 4.56 -4.15
N SER A 182 1.94 3.46 -3.41
CA SER A 182 1.36 3.47 -2.06
C SER A 182 2.17 4.34 -1.10
N THR A 183 3.47 4.53 -1.37
CA THR A 183 4.35 5.42 -0.60
C THR A 183 5.09 6.40 -1.52
N GLY A 184 5.47 7.57 -0.99
CA GLY A 184 6.39 8.50 -1.66
C GLY A 184 5.82 9.35 -2.80
N VAL A 185 4.51 9.34 -3.05
CA VAL A 185 3.87 10.22 -4.03
C VAL A 185 3.37 11.48 -3.34
N ASP A 186 3.83 12.62 -3.81
CA ASP A 186 3.33 13.93 -3.39
C ASP A 186 2.67 14.64 -4.58
N ALA A 187 1.38 14.34 -4.79
CA ALA A 187 0.57 14.90 -5.85
C ALA A 187 -0.73 15.48 -5.24
N PRO A 188 -0.72 16.75 -4.81
CA PRO A 188 -1.85 17.39 -4.13
C PRO A 188 -3.14 17.40 -4.96
N GLU A 189 -3.02 17.47 -6.29
CA GLU A 189 -4.14 17.49 -7.22
C GLU A 189 -4.89 16.17 -7.36
N VAL A 190 -4.45 15.07 -6.75
CA VAL A 190 -5.15 13.79 -6.85
C VAL A 190 -6.58 13.91 -6.30
N ARG A 191 -7.56 13.71 -7.17
CA ARG A 191 -9.00 13.77 -6.84
C ARG A 191 -9.68 12.41 -6.89
N ASN A 192 -9.06 11.42 -7.53
CA ASN A 192 -9.63 10.09 -7.65
C ASN A 192 -8.59 9.01 -7.31
N ILE A 193 -9.01 8.03 -6.51
CA ILE A 193 -8.26 6.82 -6.20
C ILE A 193 -9.14 5.63 -6.60
N VAL A 194 -8.63 4.76 -7.46
CA VAL A 194 -9.35 3.57 -7.93
C VAL A 194 -8.64 2.33 -7.38
N LEU A 195 -9.38 1.49 -6.68
CA LEU A 195 -8.89 0.26 -6.08
C LEU A 195 -9.37 -0.95 -6.91
N LEU A 196 -8.46 -1.54 -7.69
CA LEU A 196 -8.70 -2.74 -8.49
C LEU A 196 -8.02 -3.98 -7.92
N ARG A 197 -7.34 -3.86 -6.79
CA ARG A 197 -6.72 -4.96 -6.07
C ARG A 197 -7.11 -4.97 -4.59
N PRO A 198 -7.17 -6.14 -3.95
CA PRO A 198 -7.38 -6.22 -2.51
C PRO A 198 -6.33 -5.42 -1.74
N VAL A 199 -6.77 -4.77 -0.68
CA VAL A 199 -5.92 -4.11 0.30
C VAL A 199 -5.94 -4.95 1.55
N ASN A 200 -4.80 -5.57 1.90
CA ASN A 200 -4.74 -6.63 2.89
C ASN A 200 -4.32 -6.16 4.29
N SER A 201 -3.98 -4.88 4.44
CA SER A 201 -3.59 -4.34 5.74
C SER A 201 -4.07 -2.91 5.93
N MET A 202 -4.38 -2.55 7.17
CA MET A 202 -4.74 -1.19 7.55
C MET A 202 -3.62 -0.19 7.24
N ILE A 203 -2.37 -0.59 7.42
CA ILE A 203 -1.19 0.24 7.08
C ILE A 203 -1.20 0.62 5.60
N GLU A 204 -1.37 -0.37 4.72
CA GLU A 204 -1.43 -0.14 3.28
C GLU A 204 -2.64 0.71 2.90
N PHE A 205 -3.79 0.45 3.51
CA PHE A 205 -5.01 1.20 3.29
C PHE A 205 -4.81 2.69 3.64
N LYS A 206 -4.28 2.99 4.82
CA LYS A 206 -3.96 4.36 5.24
C LYS A 206 -2.96 5.04 4.31
N GLN A 207 -1.95 4.31 3.82
CA GLN A 207 -0.97 4.83 2.87
C GLN A 207 -1.59 5.21 1.53
N ILE A 208 -2.51 4.39 1.01
CA ILE A 208 -3.24 4.65 -0.23
C ILE A 208 -4.15 5.87 -0.06
N ILE A 209 -4.97 5.90 0.99
CA ILE A 209 -5.88 7.02 1.28
C ILE A 209 -5.08 8.33 1.43
N GLY A 210 -3.96 8.28 2.13
CA GLY A 210 -3.07 9.42 2.32
C GLY A 210 -2.53 10.04 1.02
N ARG A 211 -2.68 9.39 -0.13
CA ARG A 211 -2.32 9.98 -1.44
C ARG A 211 -3.34 11.03 -1.90
N GLY A 212 -4.60 10.90 -1.47
CA GLY A 212 -5.67 11.84 -1.81
C GLY A 212 -5.89 12.93 -0.78
N THR A 213 -5.34 12.82 0.43
CA THR A 213 -5.66 13.74 1.53
C THR A 213 -4.94 15.09 1.49
N ARG A 214 -4.00 15.29 0.55
CA ARG A 214 -3.31 16.58 0.41
C ARG A 214 -4.27 17.69 0.06
N LEU A 215 -4.13 18.84 0.73
CA LEU A 215 -4.87 20.04 0.37
C LEU A 215 -4.41 20.57 -0.98
N PHE A 216 -5.34 21.01 -1.76
CA PHE A 216 -5.10 21.72 -3.02
C PHE A 216 -6.23 22.70 -3.26
N ASP A 217 -5.93 23.81 -3.92
CA ASP A 217 -6.92 24.85 -4.18
C ASP A 217 -8.07 24.32 -5.05
N GLY A 218 -9.30 24.61 -4.65
CA GLY A 218 -10.49 24.10 -5.31
C GLY A 218 -10.74 22.59 -5.15
N LYS A 219 -10.07 21.92 -4.20
CA LYS A 219 -10.28 20.51 -3.88
C LYS A 219 -10.99 20.35 -2.54
N ASP A 220 -12.32 20.27 -2.56
CA ASP A 220 -13.14 20.11 -1.36
C ASP A 220 -13.11 18.68 -0.81
N TYR A 221 -12.95 17.69 -1.69
CA TYR A 221 -12.82 16.26 -1.36
C TYR A 221 -12.13 15.51 -2.49
N PHE A 222 -11.74 14.28 -2.22
CA PHE A 222 -11.38 13.30 -3.25
C PHE A 222 -12.30 12.08 -3.17
N THR A 223 -12.33 11.26 -4.24
CA THR A 223 -13.21 10.10 -4.32
C THR A 223 -12.40 8.81 -4.42
N ILE A 224 -12.80 7.81 -3.63
CA ILE A 224 -12.28 6.45 -3.69
C ILE A 224 -13.31 5.60 -4.42
N TYR A 225 -12.91 4.99 -5.54
CA TYR A 225 -13.70 4.03 -6.31
C TYR A 225 -13.26 2.63 -5.92
N ASP A 226 -14.06 1.97 -5.10
CA ASP A 226 -13.73 0.71 -4.47
C ASP A 226 -14.41 -0.46 -5.18
N PHE A 227 -13.63 -1.22 -5.96
CA PHE A 227 -14.06 -2.43 -6.66
C PHE A 227 -13.77 -3.74 -5.89
N VAL A 228 -13.15 -3.63 -4.71
CA VAL A 228 -12.60 -4.78 -3.99
C VAL A 228 -13.05 -4.85 -2.54
N LYS A 229 -14.08 -4.08 -2.20
CA LYS A 229 -14.66 -4.01 -0.85
C LYS A 229 -13.66 -3.60 0.25
N ALA A 230 -12.65 -2.79 -0.14
CA ALA A 230 -11.66 -2.27 0.81
C ALA A 230 -12.29 -1.31 1.85
N HIS A 231 -13.49 -0.79 1.58
CA HIS A 231 -14.23 0.09 2.48
C HIS A 231 -14.52 -0.53 3.85
N HIS A 232 -14.50 -1.87 3.99
CA HIS A 232 -14.65 -2.51 5.30
C HIS A 232 -13.55 -2.12 6.29
N HIS A 233 -12.37 -1.70 5.81
CA HIS A 233 -11.31 -1.17 6.68
C HIS A 233 -11.71 0.10 7.44
N PHE A 234 -12.69 0.86 6.96
CA PHE A 234 -13.21 2.02 7.71
C PHE A 234 -13.97 1.64 8.97
N SER A 235 -14.43 0.40 9.07
CA SER A 235 -15.09 -0.15 10.27
C SER A 235 -14.11 -0.82 11.23
N ASP A 236 -12.83 -0.88 10.88
CA ASP A 236 -11.77 -1.43 11.72
C ASP A 236 -11.49 -0.45 12.87
N PRO A 237 -11.39 -0.90 14.14
CA PRO A 237 -10.99 -0.07 15.27
C PRO A 237 -9.65 0.66 15.06
N GLU A 238 -8.75 0.12 14.25
CA GLU A 238 -7.47 0.75 13.91
C GLU A 238 -7.57 1.87 12.89
N TRP A 239 -8.76 2.12 12.31
CA TRP A 239 -8.92 3.12 11.28
C TRP A 239 -8.55 4.45 11.88
N ASP A 240 -8.80 5.14 12.62
CA ASP A 240 -8.48 6.52 13.01
C ASP A 240 -7.03 6.78 13.42
N GLY A 241 -6.17 5.78 13.28
CA GLY A 241 -4.77 5.90 13.68
C GLY A 241 -4.58 5.82 15.19
N GLU A 242 -5.55 5.25 15.92
CA GLU A 242 -5.32 4.83 17.29
C GLU A 242 -4.07 3.91 17.35
N PRO A 243 -3.17 4.10 18.33
CA PRO A 243 -2.02 3.22 18.44
C PRO A 243 -2.51 1.79 18.59
N GLU A 244 -1.98 0.89 17.76
CA GLU A 244 -2.20 -0.55 17.98
C GLU A 244 -1.84 -0.87 19.42
N GLU A 245 -2.74 -1.49 20.17
CA GLU A 245 -2.40 -2.01 21.49
C GLU A 245 -1.17 -2.92 21.34
N PRO A 246 -0.16 -2.81 22.23
CA PRO A 246 0.99 -3.68 22.15
C PRO A 246 0.50 -5.13 22.13
N GLU A 247 0.80 -5.88 21.06
CA GLU A 247 0.78 -7.33 21.17
C GLU A 247 1.58 -7.63 22.42
N THR A 248 0.94 -8.24 23.44
CA THR A 248 1.61 -8.62 24.69
C THR A 248 2.92 -9.27 24.31
N PRO A 249 4.07 -8.69 24.66
CA PRO A 249 5.33 -9.21 24.20
C PRO A 249 5.38 -10.67 24.63
N THR A 250 5.38 -11.57 23.68
CA THR A 250 5.70 -12.97 23.98
C THR A 250 7.03 -12.89 24.71
N PRO A 251 7.12 -13.30 25.97
CA PRO A 251 8.35 -13.17 26.74
C PRO A 251 9.46 -13.75 25.88
N ARG A 252 10.45 -12.94 25.49
CA ARG A 252 11.60 -13.48 24.78
C ARG A 252 12.07 -14.64 25.63
N PRO A 253 12.29 -15.86 25.09
CA PRO A 253 12.85 -16.95 25.86
C PRO A 253 14.06 -16.37 26.55
N GLN A 254 14.00 -16.32 27.89
CA GLN A 254 15.16 -15.81 28.64
C GLN A 254 16.34 -16.67 28.21
N PRO A 255 17.48 -16.09 27.84
CA PRO A 255 18.65 -16.89 27.51
C PRO A 255 18.88 -17.86 28.63
N GLN A 256 18.94 -19.14 28.33
CA GLN A 256 19.21 -20.14 29.36
C GLN A 256 20.57 -19.86 29.97
N PRO A 257 20.77 -20.15 31.27
CA PRO A 257 22.09 -20.02 31.86
C PRO A 257 23.08 -20.85 31.04
N CYS A 258 24.26 -20.29 30.79
CA CYS A 258 25.31 -21.04 30.10
C CYS A 258 25.65 -22.32 30.93
N ASP A 259 25.61 -23.47 30.28
CA ASP A 259 25.90 -24.76 30.90
C ASP A 259 27.33 -24.86 31.45
N VAL A 260 28.23 -24.00 31.00
CA VAL A 260 29.63 -23.97 31.43
C VAL A 260 29.87 -23.01 32.58
N CYS A 261 29.31 -21.79 32.57
CA CYS A 261 29.57 -20.78 33.60
C CYS A 261 28.36 -20.46 34.47
N GLY A 262 27.17 -20.93 34.15
CA GLY A 262 25.94 -20.70 34.89
C GLY A 262 25.41 -19.25 34.86
N HIS A 263 26.08 -18.33 34.19
CA HIS A 263 25.75 -16.90 34.18
C HIS A 263 24.82 -16.50 33.02
N ARG A 264 24.05 -15.41 33.23
CA ARG A 264 23.22 -14.74 32.26
C ARG A 264 23.53 -13.23 32.25
N PRO A 265 24.11 -12.63 31.21
CA PRO A 265 24.65 -13.26 30.00
C PRO A 265 25.91 -14.12 30.30
N CYS A 266 26.25 -14.99 29.36
CA CYS A 266 27.45 -15.83 29.45
C CYS A 266 28.73 -14.96 29.57
N ILE A 267 29.58 -15.23 30.54
CA ILE A 267 30.84 -14.51 30.75
C ILE A 267 32.06 -15.32 30.30
N CYS A 268 31.87 -16.46 29.62
CA CYS A 268 32.95 -17.32 29.14
C CYS A 268 33.81 -16.68 28.06
N VAL A 269 33.50 -15.52 27.56
CA VAL A 269 34.11 -15.00 26.32
C VAL A 269 35.24 -14.02 26.56
N ARG A 270 36.46 -14.41 26.24
CA ARG A 270 37.43 -13.55 25.53
C ARG A 270 38.14 -14.26 24.39
N GLU A 271 37.96 -15.56 24.21
CA GLU A 271 38.38 -16.28 23.01
C GLU A 271 37.27 -17.29 22.65
N PRO A 272 37.03 -17.59 21.36
CA PRO A 272 35.95 -18.52 20.99
C PRO A 272 36.31 -19.93 21.51
N ASP A 273 35.75 -20.25 22.68
CA ASP A 273 35.82 -21.60 23.19
C ASP A 273 34.72 -22.42 22.49
N PRO A 274 35.09 -23.54 21.82
CA PRO A 274 34.09 -24.39 21.16
C PRO A 274 32.99 -24.90 22.09
N ALA A 275 33.18 -24.82 23.39
CA ALA A 275 32.14 -25.17 24.40
C ALA A 275 31.01 -24.14 24.50
N CYS A 276 31.16 -22.91 23.99
CA CYS A 276 30.14 -21.88 24.05
C CYS A 276 29.28 -21.76 22.78
N GLU A 277 29.50 -22.56 21.75
CA GLU A 277 28.62 -22.65 20.57
C GLU A 277 27.16 -23.02 20.94
N VAL A 278 26.96 -23.64 22.08
CA VAL A 278 25.63 -24.09 22.56
C VAL A 278 24.76 -22.93 23.05
N CYS A 279 25.34 -21.83 23.56
CA CYS A 279 24.57 -20.67 24.02
C CYS A 279 24.40 -19.59 22.97
N GLY A 280 25.00 -19.74 21.75
CA GLY A 280 24.85 -18.82 20.62
C GLY A 280 25.41 -17.40 20.86
N TYR A 281 26.23 -17.21 21.88
CA TYR A 281 26.93 -15.95 22.15
C TYR A 281 28.33 -16.01 21.55
N VAL A 282 28.52 -15.20 20.51
CA VAL A 282 29.85 -14.85 19.95
C VAL A 282 30.19 -13.45 20.40
#